data_3b550da8f9bc9eded00ddc1537734654
#
_entry.id   3b550da8f9bc9eded00ddc1537734654
#
_cell.length_a   1.000
_cell.length_b   1.000
_cell.length_c   1.000
_cell.angle_alpha   90.00
_cell.angle_beta   90.00
_cell.angle_gamma   90.00
#
_symmetry.space_group_name_H-M   'P 1'
#
loop_
_entity.id
_entity.type
_entity.pdbx_description
1 polymer ?
#
loop_
_entity_poly.entity_id
_entity_poly.type
_entity_poly.pdbx_seq_one_letter_code
_entity_poly.pdbx_strand_id
1 'polypeptide(L)'
;VFYISTTIGLQSAELVLNLTLARGLDYYTGAIFEVKAKIGEFSSSIGGGGRYDDLTGIFGLKDISGVGISFGLDRTYLVLEENNLFPALEDSTNIQALFINFGTKEAAEAMKLVKQLRQSGINTEVYPDDAKMKKQMGYADKKGIKKVILLGEKEIAEQKATVKDMISGEQTEVAFVDLAN
;
A
#
# COMPACT_ATOMS: atom_id res chain seq x y z
N VAL A 1 3.38 18.43 27.68
CA VAL A 1 4.66 18.18 27.02
C VAL A 1 5.57 17.37 27.96
N PHE A 2 5.97 17.92 29.09
CA PHE A 2 6.88 17.25 30.04
C PHE A 2 6.41 15.86 30.43
N TYR A 3 5.15 15.68 30.84
CA TYR A 3 4.58 14.37 31.23
C TYR A 3 4.67 13.34 30.08
N ILE A 4 4.35 13.73 28.83
CA ILE A 4 4.42 12.80 27.69
C ILE A 4 5.85 12.36 27.44
N SER A 5 6.79 13.30 27.39
CA SER A 5 8.19 13.00 27.09
C SER A 5 8.88 12.16 28.20
N THR A 6 8.49 12.36 29.46
CA THR A 6 9.12 11.66 30.60
C THR A 6 8.44 10.36 30.98
N THR A 7 7.12 10.24 30.80
CA THR A 7 6.34 9.08 31.27
C THR A 7 6.10 8.07 30.17
N ILE A 8 5.74 8.54 28.96
CA ILE A 8 5.47 7.65 27.83
C ILE A 8 6.77 7.35 27.08
N GLY A 9 7.64 8.36 26.97
CA GLY A 9 8.87 8.31 26.19
C GLY A 9 8.62 8.42 24.69
N LEU A 10 9.59 9.00 24.00
CA LEU A 10 9.59 9.10 22.54
C LEU A 10 10.88 8.45 22.02
N GLN A 11 10.78 7.53 21.09
CA GLN A 11 11.95 6.80 20.58
C GLN A 11 12.69 7.61 19.49
N SER A 12 11.97 8.07 18.47
CA SER A 12 12.54 8.73 17.28
C SER A 12 12.09 10.18 17.10
N ALA A 13 11.15 10.64 17.91
CA ALA A 13 10.61 11.98 17.84
C ALA A 13 11.05 12.83 19.04
N GLU A 14 11.03 14.14 18.87
CA GLU A 14 11.23 15.14 19.92
C GLU A 14 9.98 16.00 20.03
N LEU A 15 9.53 16.25 21.24
CA LEU A 15 8.37 17.10 21.49
C LEU A 15 8.83 18.45 22.05
N VAL A 16 8.65 19.47 21.24
CA VAL A 16 9.05 20.84 21.58
C VAL A 16 7.82 21.69 21.86
N LEU A 17 7.79 22.36 23.00
CA LEU A 17 6.78 23.37 23.28
C LEU A 17 7.14 24.66 22.56
N ASN A 18 6.30 25.07 21.62
CA ASN A 18 6.47 26.31 20.86
C ASN A 18 5.27 27.22 21.08
N LEU A 19 5.46 28.30 21.83
CA LEU A 19 4.40 29.28 22.14
C LEU A 19 4.10 30.25 21.00
N THR A 20 4.94 30.26 19.94
CA THR A 20 4.76 31.10 18.76
C THR A 20 4.14 30.35 17.59
N LEU A 21 3.85 29.07 17.77
CA LEU A 21 3.23 28.27 16.71
C LEU A 21 1.83 28.79 16.40
N ALA A 22 1.61 29.17 15.17
CA ALA A 22 0.31 29.56 14.65
C ALA A 22 -0.05 28.72 13.42
N ARG A 23 -1.32 28.38 13.27
CA ARG A 23 -1.84 27.69 12.10
C ARG A 23 -2.91 28.56 11.43
N GLY A 24 -2.97 28.47 10.10
CA GLY A 24 -3.85 29.30 9.30
C GLY A 24 -5.35 28.95 9.35
N LEU A 25 -5.78 28.06 10.25
CA LEU A 25 -7.16 27.62 10.40
C LEU A 25 -7.65 28.02 11.79
N ASP A 26 -8.79 28.69 11.85
CA ASP A 26 -9.36 29.32 13.05
C ASP A 26 -10.29 28.40 13.87
N TYR A 27 -10.48 27.18 13.45
CA TYR A 27 -11.34 26.21 14.15
C TYR A 27 -10.64 25.46 15.31
N TYR A 28 -9.35 25.64 15.50
CA TYR A 28 -8.66 25.04 16.65
C TYR A 28 -8.93 25.83 17.92
N THR A 29 -9.41 25.11 18.95
CA THR A 29 -9.80 25.67 20.25
C THR A 29 -8.86 25.29 21.39
N GLY A 30 -7.82 24.50 21.11
CA GLY A 30 -6.88 24.01 22.11
C GLY A 30 -5.49 23.80 21.54
N ALA A 31 -4.82 22.74 21.95
CA ALA A 31 -3.48 22.45 21.49
C ALA A 31 -3.42 22.27 19.97
N ILE A 32 -2.42 22.86 19.35
CA ILE A 32 -2.10 22.69 17.94
C ILE A 32 -0.76 21.99 17.80
N PHE A 33 -0.60 21.22 16.73
CA PHE A 33 0.58 20.42 16.47
C PHE A 33 1.16 20.76 15.10
N GLU A 34 2.47 20.76 15.02
CA GLU A 34 3.20 20.78 13.77
C GLU A 34 4.27 19.70 13.78
N VAL A 35 4.36 18.97 12.69
CA VAL A 35 5.35 17.90 12.52
C VAL A 35 6.39 18.37 11.53
N LYS A 36 7.66 18.32 11.90
CA LYS A 36 8.81 18.62 11.05
C LYS A 36 9.72 17.41 10.97
N ALA A 37 10.35 17.21 9.83
CA ALA A 37 11.43 16.23 9.71
C ALA A 37 12.63 16.68 10.55
N LYS A 38 13.32 15.74 11.20
CA LYS A 38 14.55 15.98 11.95
C LYS A 38 15.81 15.79 11.10
N ILE A 39 15.65 15.46 9.85
CA ILE A 39 16.70 15.10 8.90
C ILE A 39 16.53 15.90 7.61
N GLY A 40 17.63 16.04 6.87
CA GLY A 40 17.63 16.78 5.60
C GLY A 40 17.55 18.30 5.78
N GLU A 41 17.47 19.00 4.67
CA GLU A 41 17.36 20.46 4.62
C GLU A 41 15.91 20.96 4.55
N PHE A 42 14.96 20.04 4.42
CA PHE A 42 13.53 20.37 4.30
C PHE A 42 12.97 20.92 5.62
N SER A 43 12.89 22.24 5.71
CA SER A 43 12.50 22.97 6.94
C SER A 43 10.99 23.13 7.13
N SER A 44 10.19 22.85 6.09
CA SER A 44 8.75 23.04 6.15
C SER A 44 8.06 21.91 6.93
N SER A 45 6.86 22.21 7.44
CA SER A 45 6.02 21.22 8.11
C SER A 45 5.58 20.10 7.16
N ILE A 46 5.74 18.86 7.58
CA ILE A 46 5.27 17.67 6.87
C ILE A 46 3.91 17.17 7.36
N GLY A 47 3.41 17.73 8.46
CA GLY A 47 2.10 17.42 8.98
C GLY A 47 1.68 18.37 10.08
N GLY A 48 0.45 18.26 10.49
CA GLY A 48 -0.04 19.07 11.60
C GLY A 48 -1.52 18.87 11.85
N GLY A 49 -1.94 19.39 13.00
CA GLY A 49 -3.29 19.24 13.47
C GLY A 49 -3.55 19.99 14.75
N GLY A 50 -4.60 19.63 15.44
CA GLY A 50 -4.94 20.24 16.72
C GLY A 50 -6.28 19.78 17.25
N ARG A 51 -6.59 20.27 18.44
CA ARG A 51 -7.88 20.07 19.08
C ARG A 51 -8.89 21.10 18.59
N TYR A 52 -10.11 20.67 18.40
CA TYR A 52 -11.28 21.50 18.07
C TYR A 52 -12.49 21.02 18.86
N ASP A 53 -13.28 21.96 19.36
CA ASP A 53 -14.48 21.65 20.15
C ASP A 53 -15.78 21.87 19.36
N ASP A 54 -15.78 22.82 18.41
CA ASP A 54 -17.01 23.23 17.71
C ASP A 54 -17.16 22.64 16.31
N LEU A 55 -16.05 22.21 15.68
CA LEU A 55 -16.07 21.73 14.30
C LEU A 55 -16.97 20.50 14.11
N THR A 56 -17.05 19.64 15.10
CA THR A 56 -17.90 18.43 15.09
C THR A 56 -19.41 18.79 15.01
N GLY A 57 -19.80 19.96 15.51
CA GLY A 57 -21.15 20.47 15.42
C GLY A 57 -21.64 20.70 13.99
N ILE A 58 -20.74 21.03 13.06
CA ILE A 58 -21.04 21.17 11.63
C ILE A 58 -21.49 19.83 11.03
N PHE A 59 -20.99 18.72 11.57
CA PHE A 59 -21.34 17.36 11.17
C PHE A 59 -22.47 16.75 12.03
N GLY A 60 -23.18 17.56 12.80
CA GLY A 60 -24.31 17.12 13.63
C GLY A 60 -23.93 16.56 15.02
N LEU A 61 -22.65 16.59 15.38
CA LEU A 61 -22.14 16.09 16.68
C LEU A 61 -21.88 17.26 17.63
N LYS A 62 -22.96 17.81 18.20
CA LYS A 62 -22.86 18.91 19.14
C LYS A 62 -22.20 18.46 20.47
N ASP A 63 -21.44 19.35 21.08
CA ASP A 63 -20.80 19.16 22.38
C ASP A 63 -19.78 17.98 22.43
N ILE A 64 -19.26 17.61 21.26
CA ILE A 64 -18.21 16.61 21.15
C ILE A 64 -16.93 17.27 20.67
N SER A 65 -15.91 17.31 21.50
CA SER A 65 -14.58 17.75 21.09
C SER A 65 -13.88 16.70 20.22
N GLY A 66 -13.04 17.17 19.32
CA GLY A 66 -12.25 16.32 18.47
C GLY A 66 -10.78 16.72 18.43
N VAL A 67 -9.97 15.82 17.93
CA VAL A 67 -8.58 16.07 17.58
C VAL A 67 -8.31 15.46 16.21
N GLY A 68 -7.61 16.19 15.39
CA GLY A 68 -7.23 15.71 14.06
C GLY A 68 -5.78 16.02 13.77
N ILE A 69 -5.18 15.17 12.96
CA ILE A 69 -3.85 15.37 12.40
C ILE A 69 -3.88 14.98 10.92
N SER A 70 -3.21 15.75 10.08
CA SER A 70 -3.00 15.43 8.67
C SER A 70 -1.54 15.48 8.31
N PHE A 71 -1.15 14.69 7.33
CA PHE A 71 0.22 14.66 6.80
C PHE A 71 0.21 15.11 5.34
N GLY A 72 1.19 15.93 4.98
CA GLY A 72 1.43 16.32 3.59
C GLY A 72 2.14 15.20 2.84
N LEU A 73 1.42 14.53 1.94
CA LEU A 73 1.98 13.43 1.16
C LEU A 73 3.21 13.87 0.37
N ASP A 74 3.07 14.93 -0.42
CA ASP A 74 4.15 15.44 -1.27
C ASP A 74 5.37 15.87 -0.45
N ARG A 75 5.13 16.53 0.69
CA ARG A 75 6.21 16.98 1.58
C ARG A 75 6.94 15.82 2.24
N THR A 76 6.19 14.80 2.66
CA THR A 76 6.78 13.57 3.21
C THR A 76 7.59 12.85 2.14
N TYR A 77 7.06 12.77 0.90
CA TYR A 77 7.78 12.21 -0.24
C TYR A 77 9.13 12.92 -0.47
N LEU A 78 9.13 14.25 -0.52
CA LEU A 78 10.35 15.03 -0.71
C LEU A 78 11.41 14.76 0.37
N VAL A 79 10.98 14.68 1.64
CA VAL A 79 11.91 14.37 2.75
C VAL A 79 12.51 12.97 2.58
N LEU A 80 11.70 11.98 2.19
CA LEU A 80 12.17 10.61 1.97
C LEU A 80 13.13 10.53 0.78
N GLU A 81 12.82 11.23 -0.30
CA GLU A 81 13.64 11.27 -1.52
C GLU A 81 14.99 11.95 -1.27
N GLU A 82 14.97 13.14 -0.68
CA GLU A 82 16.19 13.91 -0.36
C GLU A 82 17.17 13.13 0.53
N ASN A 83 16.63 12.33 1.45
CA ASN A 83 17.44 11.57 2.40
C ASN A 83 17.67 10.10 2.00
N ASN A 84 17.30 9.69 0.77
CA ASN A 84 17.42 8.32 0.27
C ASN A 84 16.78 7.28 1.21
N LEU A 85 15.63 7.63 1.80
CA LEU A 85 14.92 6.77 2.77
C LEU A 85 13.86 5.88 2.14
N PHE A 86 13.63 5.99 0.83
CA PHE A 86 12.84 4.96 0.17
C PHE A 86 13.59 3.64 0.26
N PRO A 87 12.94 2.55 0.67
CA PRO A 87 13.53 1.24 0.52
C PRO A 87 13.94 1.09 -0.94
N ALA A 88 15.14 0.55 -1.17
CA ALA A 88 15.51 0.14 -2.51
C ALA A 88 14.30 -0.58 -3.08
N LEU A 89 13.87 -0.21 -4.28
CA LEU A 89 12.84 -0.93 -5.00
C LEU A 89 13.45 -2.31 -5.33
N GLU A 90 13.63 -3.10 -4.28
CA GLU A 90 13.82 -4.52 -4.47
C GLU A 90 12.62 -5.04 -5.23
N ASP A 91 12.80 -6.12 -5.95
CA ASP A 91 11.77 -6.83 -6.75
C ASP A 91 10.43 -7.11 -6.03
N SER A 92 10.30 -6.70 -4.77
CA SER A 92 9.08 -6.82 -3.95
C SER A 92 7.86 -6.10 -4.52
N THR A 93 8.05 -5.09 -5.37
CA THR A 93 6.95 -4.42 -6.10
C THR A 93 6.66 -5.08 -7.43
N ASN A 94 7.54 -5.96 -7.90
CA ASN A 94 7.35 -6.68 -9.14
C ASN A 94 6.30 -7.77 -8.95
N ILE A 95 5.40 -7.86 -9.93
CA ILE A 95 4.45 -8.94 -10.01
C ILE A 95 5.20 -10.23 -10.28
N GLN A 96 5.04 -11.20 -9.38
CA GLN A 96 5.72 -12.48 -9.43
C GLN A 96 4.96 -13.50 -10.27
N ALA A 97 3.62 -13.38 -10.26
CA ALA A 97 2.74 -14.27 -10.99
C ALA A 97 1.58 -13.53 -11.66
N LEU A 98 1.22 -13.95 -12.87
CA LEU A 98 0.10 -13.42 -13.63
C LEU A 98 -0.85 -14.57 -13.99
N PHE A 99 -2.11 -14.47 -13.60
CA PHE A 99 -3.16 -15.32 -14.14
C PHE A 99 -3.60 -14.83 -15.51
N ILE A 100 -3.67 -15.73 -16.47
CA ILE A 100 -4.29 -15.48 -17.77
C ILE A 100 -5.81 -15.40 -17.58
N ASN A 101 -6.39 -14.37 -18.17
CA ASN A 101 -7.83 -14.17 -18.17
C ASN A 101 -8.43 -14.88 -19.41
N PHE A 102 -9.16 -15.96 -19.21
CA PHE A 102 -9.87 -16.69 -20.26
C PHE A 102 -11.35 -16.32 -20.35
N GLY A 103 -11.82 -15.43 -19.46
CA GLY A 103 -13.19 -14.97 -19.40
C GLY A 103 -13.62 -14.67 -17.97
N THR A 104 -14.85 -14.17 -17.83
CA THR A 104 -15.35 -13.67 -16.54
C THR A 104 -15.41 -14.77 -15.45
N LYS A 105 -15.74 -16.02 -15.84
CA LYS A 105 -15.85 -17.12 -14.89
C LYS A 105 -14.47 -17.54 -14.37
N GLU A 106 -13.53 -17.74 -15.28
CA GLU A 106 -12.15 -18.13 -14.98
C GLU A 106 -11.44 -17.03 -14.17
N ALA A 107 -11.65 -15.77 -14.52
CA ALA A 107 -11.12 -14.64 -13.77
C ALA A 107 -11.66 -14.58 -12.34
N ALA A 108 -12.94 -14.89 -12.13
CA ALA A 108 -13.52 -14.93 -10.78
C ALA A 108 -12.89 -16.05 -9.92
N GLU A 109 -12.64 -17.23 -10.47
CA GLU A 109 -11.93 -18.31 -9.79
C GLU A 109 -10.46 -17.94 -9.54
N ALA A 110 -9.79 -17.35 -10.53
CA ALA A 110 -8.42 -16.86 -10.39
C ALA A 110 -8.29 -15.85 -9.23
N MET A 111 -9.27 -14.96 -9.05
CA MET A 111 -9.25 -13.96 -7.95
C MET A 111 -9.28 -14.61 -6.55
N LYS A 112 -9.86 -15.80 -6.39
CA LYS A 112 -9.81 -16.53 -5.13
C LYS A 112 -8.38 -17.01 -4.84
N LEU A 113 -7.71 -17.55 -5.84
CA LEU A 113 -6.31 -17.99 -5.75
C LEU A 113 -5.34 -16.81 -5.58
N VAL A 114 -5.59 -15.70 -6.28
CA VAL A 114 -4.83 -14.43 -6.09
C VAL A 114 -4.88 -13.98 -4.64
N LYS A 115 -6.04 -14.04 -4.00
CA LYS A 115 -6.16 -13.70 -2.57
C LYS A 115 -5.25 -14.59 -1.71
N GLN A 116 -5.22 -15.88 -1.95
CA GLN A 116 -4.37 -16.83 -1.21
C GLN A 116 -2.89 -16.55 -1.45
N LEU A 117 -2.47 -16.38 -2.70
CA LEU A 117 -1.08 -16.07 -3.07
C LEU A 117 -0.60 -14.76 -2.43
N ARG A 118 -1.42 -13.72 -2.47
CA ARG A 118 -1.09 -12.43 -1.82
C ARG A 118 -0.98 -12.55 -0.29
N GLN A 119 -1.79 -13.37 0.34
CA GLN A 119 -1.69 -13.66 1.78
C GLN A 119 -0.38 -14.38 2.13
N SER A 120 0.17 -15.13 1.18
CA SER A 120 1.49 -15.79 1.29
C SER A 120 2.65 -14.90 0.83
N GLY A 121 2.41 -13.60 0.56
CA GLY A 121 3.45 -12.66 0.16
C GLY A 121 3.84 -12.69 -1.31
N ILE A 122 3.10 -13.45 -2.15
CA ILE A 122 3.36 -13.53 -3.59
C ILE A 122 2.56 -12.47 -4.33
N ASN A 123 3.23 -11.47 -4.88
CA ASN A 123 2.60 -10.41 -5.67
C ASN A 123 2.02 -10.98 -6.97
N THR A 124 0.72 -10.98 -7.06
CA THR A 124 -0.01 -11.67 -8.13
C THR A 124 -1.09 -10.79 -8.75
N GLU A 125 -1.23 -10.83 -10.04
CA GLU A 125 -2.30 -10.17 -10.81
C GLU A 125 -3.12 -11.16 -11.62
N VAL A 126 -4.35 -10.76 -11.97
CA VAL A 126 -5.11 -11.33 -13.09
C VAL A 126 -5.04 -10.33 -14.23
N TYR A 127 -4.79 -10.79 -15.45
CA TYR A 127 -4.84 -9.89 -16.62
C TYR A 127 -6.24 -9.26 -16.73
N PRO A 128 -6.35 -7.92 -16.89
CA PRO A 128 -7.63 -7.23 -16.70
C PRO A 128 -8.68 -7.55 -17.76
N ASP A 129 -8.26 -7.86 -18.99
CA ASP A 129 -9.16 -8.04 -20.12
C ASP A 129 -9.17 -9.49 -20.61
N ASP A 130 -10.32 -9.93 -21.16
CA ASP A 130 -10.41 -11.15 -21.99
C ASP A 130 -9.75 -10.88 -23.36
N ALA A 131 -8.44 -10.99 -23.39
CA ALA A 131 -7.63 -10.73 -24.57
C ALA A 131 -6.97 -12.01 -25.06
N LYS A 132 -6.58 -12.01 -26.36
CA LYS A 132 -5.83 -13.14 -26.95
C LYS A 132 -4.61 -13.47 -26.08
N MET A 133 -4.39 -14.76 -25.82
CA MET A 133 -3.28 -15.26 -25.00
C MET A 133 -1.93 -14.64 -25.35
N LYS A 134 -1.64 -14.45 -26.65
CA LYS A 134 -0.40 -13.82 -27.10
C LYS A 134 -0.19 -12.42 -26.53
N LYS A 135 -1.27 -11.62 -26.40
CA LYS A 135 -1.22 -10.27 -25.81
C LYS A 135 -0.91 -10.33 -24.31
N GLN A 136 -1.55 -11.24 -23.61
CA GLN A 136 -1.36 -11.43 -22.16
C GLN A 136 0.05 -11.96 -21.84
N MET A 137 0.54 -12.92 -22.62
CA MET A 137 1.92 -13.42 -22.50
C MET A 137 2.95 -12.34 -22.80
N GLY A 138 2.73 -11.50 -23.82
CA GLY A 138 3.59 -10.36 -24.12
C GLY A 138 3.59 -9.30 -23.02
N TYR A 139 2.49 -9.15 -22.28
CA TYR A 139 2.45 -8.30 -21.10
C TYR A 139 3.32 -8.86 -19.97
N ALA A 140 3.21 -10.17 -19.70
CA ALA A 140 4.03 -10.84 -18.69
C ALA A 140 5.54 -10.68 -19.00
N ASP A 141 5.92 -10.91 -20.24
CA ASP A 141 7.30 -10.77 -20.71
C ASP A 141 7.81 -9.33 -20.55
N LYS A 142 7.05 -8.34 -21.05
CA LYS A 142 7.39 -6.92 -20.93
C LYS A 142 7.54 -6.44 -19.48
N LYS A 143 6.77 -7.03 -18.55
CA LYS A 143 6.80 -6.71 -17.13
C LYS A 143 7.84 -7.51 -16.35
N GLY A 144 8.51 -8.47 -16.98
CA GLY A 144 9.48 -9.35 -16.31
C GLY A 144 8.83 -10.32 -15.32
N ILE A 145 7.55 -10.65 -15.53
CA ILE A 145 6.82 -11.58 -14.65
C ILE A 145 7.36 -12.99 -14.86
N LYS A 146 7.81 -13.61 -13.77
CA LYS A 146 8.50 -14.91 -13.83
C LYS A 146 7.57 -16.09 -14.03
N LYS A 147 6.35 -16.03 -13.49
CA LYS A 147 5.37 -17.13 -13.56
C LYS A 147 4.07 -16.66 -14.20
N VAL A 148 3.57 -17.42 -15.16
CA VAL A 148 2.23 -17.24 -15.74
C VAL A 148 1.38 -18.44 -15.38
N ILE A 149 0.19 -18.18 -14.85
CA ILE A 149 -0.73 -19.22 -14.40
C ILE A 149 -1.92 -19.27 -15.35
N LEU A 150 -2.14 -20.44 -15.91
CA LEU A 150 -3.27 -20.74 -16.77
C LEU A 150 -4.32 -21.47 -15.93
N LEU A 151 -5.53 -20.95 -15.96
CA LEU A 151 -6.67 -21.46 -15.20
C LEU A 151 -7.90 -21.45 -16.10
N GLY A 152 -8.05 -22.47 -16.92
CA GLY A 152 -9.22 -22.70 -17.76
C GLY A 152 -10.25 -23.61 -17.09
N GLU A 153 -11.32 -23.95 -17.80
CA GLU A 153 -12.40 -24.80 -17.28
C GLU A 153 -11.90 -26.17 -16.79
N LYS A 154 -10.94 -26.77 -17.50
CA LYS A 154 -10.33 -28.05 -17.13
C LYS A 154 -9.59 -27.93 -15.80
N GLU A 155 -8.71 -26.93 -15.69
CA GLU A 155 -7.90 -26.67 -14.50
C GLU A 155 -8.79 -26.41 -13.27
N ILE A 156 -9.87 -25.68 -13.45
CA ILE A 156 -10.86 -25.43 -12.38
C ILE A 156 -11.52 -26.72 -11.93
N ALA A 157 -11.96 -27.58 -12.87
CA ALA A 157 -12.61 -28.85 -12.57
C ALA A 157 -11.67 -29.80 -11.83
N GLU A 158 -10.39 -29.82 -12.19
CA GLU A 158 -9.36 -30.69 -11.61
C GLU A 158 -8.74 -30.12 -10.34
N GLN A 159 -9.08 -28.87 -9.94
CA GLN A 159 -8.48 -28.14 -8.82
C GLN A 159 -6.95 -28.02 -8.93
N LYS A 160 -6.46 -27.86 -10.16
CA LYS A 160 -5.06 -27.68 -10.50
C LYS A 160 -4.91 -26.50 -11.44
N ALA A 161 -3.77 -25.84 -11.41
CA ALA A 161 -3.43 -24.79 -12.35
C ALA A 161 -2.19 -25.20 -13.15
N THR A 162 -2.12 -24.79 -14.40
CA THR A 162 -0.90 -24.92 -15.19
C THR A 162 -0.03 -23.69 -14.96
N VAL A 163 1.12 -23.87 -14.33
CA VAL A 163 2.10 -22.81 -14.08
C VAL A 163 3.19 -22.89 -15.13
N LYS A 164 3.37 -21.79 -15.86
CA LYS A 164 4.44 -21.64 -16.83
C LYS A 164 5.54 -20.76 -16.26
N ASP A 165 6.75 -21.26 -16.24
CA ASP A 165 7.95 -20.46 -15.99
C ASP A 165 8.32 -19.68 -17.26
N MET A 166 8.42 -18.36 -17.15
CA MET A 166 8.65 -17.49 -18.32
C MET A 166 10.12 -17.46 -18.77
N ILE A 167 11.03 -17.95 -17.92
CA ILE A 167 12.47 -17.99 -18.21
C ILE A 167 12.80 -19.29 -18.94
N SER A 168 12.44 -20.45 -18.34
CA SER A 168 12.73 -21.77 -18.92
C SER A 168 11.71 -22.19 -19.98
N GLY A 169 10.49 -21.63 -19.95
CA GLY A 169 9.37 -22.02 -20.79
C GLY A 169 8.67 -23.31 -20.33
N GLU A 170 9.14 -23.93 -19.24
CA GLU A 170 8.59 -25.15 -18.70
C GLU A 170 7.17 -24.92 -18.15
N GLN A 171 6.32 -25.94 -18.25
CA GLN A 171 4.96 -25.92 -17.73
C GLN A 171 4.77 -27.08 -16.78
N THR A 172 4.22 -26.79 -15.60
CA THR A 172 3.92 -27.77 -14.55
C THR A 172 2.49 -27.63 -14.08
N GLU A 173 1.84 -28.76 -13.82
CA GLU A 173 0.54 -28.75 -13.14
C GLU A 173 0.74 -28.71 -11.63
N VAL A 174 0.10 -27.74 -10.97
CA VAL A 174 0.22 -27.52 -9.53
C VAL A 174 -1.18 -27.51 -8.92
N ALA A 175 -1.39 -28.25 -7.84
CA ALA A 175 -2.66 -28.21 -7.12
C ALA A 175 -2.89 -26.82 -6.50
N PHE A 176 -4.15 -26.38 -6.40
CA PHE A 176 -4.47 -25.05 -5.88
C PHE A 176 -3.91 -24.81 -4.47
N VAL A 177 -3.89 -25.86 -3.64
CA VAL A 177 -3.37 -25.80 -2.27
C VAL A 177 -1.85 -25.61 -2.20
N ASP A 178 -1.14 -25.96 -3.27
CA ASP A 178 0.33 -25.93 -3.35
C ASP A 178 0.85 -24.73 -4.15
N LEU A 179 -0.03 -23.90 -4.72
CA LEU A 179 0.38 -22.75 -5.55
C LEU A 179 1.20 -21.69 -4.77
N ALA A 180 1.07 -21.67 -3.45
CA ALA A 180 1.76 -20.73 -2.59
C ALA A 180 3.10 -21.26 -2.03
N ASN A 181 3.44 -22.51 -2.34
CA ASN A 181 4.68 -23.18 -1.95
C ASN A 181 5.67 -23.12 -3.13
#